data_12fc9b15d249a16ba9794e9fc00a6dfa
#
_entry.id   12fc9b15d249a16ba9794e9fc00a6dfa
#
_cell.length_a   1.000
_cell.length_b   1.000
_cell.length_c   1.000
_cell.angle_alpha   90.00
_cell.angle_beta   90.00
_cell.angle_gamma   90.00
#
_symmetry.space_group_name_H-M   'P 1'
#
loop_
_entity.id
_entity.type
_entity.pdbx_description
1 polymer ?
#
loop_
_entity_poly.entity_id
_entity_poly.type
_entity_poly.pdbx_seq_one_letter_code
_entity_poly.pdbx_strand_id
1 'polypeptide(L)'
;MAIPGLRSVSALLAMEAGQFFEPAGRPGIARLTTQAMLRGTTKRDARAWSDALDALGASARLDVGSHAAVFSGQSLADDLGAYLDLVAETVVTPALAPESLEFVRAHTLAEIEEQKKDTRSVADQAWRELTYPPGHPFRTRSIGDEEVVRGAAIGEIRAHHRDGIHPHGSVLVLAGALDPGRAFELAERAFGSWSGGDPAGRTVAPVVLDAARRRAVVVPDKTQADIVLGWPGLPRRDPRFTKAQVANMVFAADTFASRAGQVVRDELGLAYYVFSTISGTAAQGPWAVRMGVNPENVERAIAVTFTELKKIRDGAIADDDLALARDKLVGELEVGRESPGGVAGMVLEAELFGLGDDHLDRYPRDIRAVTKADVVAIASALLPIDRYALAIAGPEIPPGR
;
A
#
# COMPACT_ATOMS: atom_id res chain seq x y z
N MET A 1 -12.28 -3.55 -19.20
CA MET A 1 -13.65 -3.07 -18.91
C MET A 1 -13.94 -1.83 -19.75
N ALA A 2 -14.96 -1.87 -20.57
CA ALA A 2 -15.32 -0.73 -21.45
C ALA A 2 -16.09 0.34 -20.66
N ILE A 3 -15.71 1.60 -20.81
CA ILE A 3 -16.40 2.75 -20.21
C ILE A 3 -16.76 3.74 -21.34
N PRO A 4 -18.05 3.84 -21.70
CA PRO A 4 -18.49 4.69 -22.80
C PRO A 4 -18.19 6.18 -22.56
N GLY A 5 -17.96 6.92 -23.64
CA GLY A 5 -17.79 8.39 -23.62
C GLY A 5 -16.38 8.87 -23.27
N LEU A 6 -15.44 7.98 -23.01
CA LEU A 6 -14.04 8.32 -22.77
C LEU A 6 -13.21 8.23 -24.06
N ARG A 7 -11.99 8.76 -24.01
CA ARG A 7 -10.99 8.67 -25.10
C ARG A 7 -9.69 8.01 -24.62
N SER A 8 -9.55 7.74 -23.33
CA SER A 8 -8.37 7.15 -22.72
C SER A 8 -8.65 5.76 -22.17
N VAL A 9 -7.58 4.98 -22.02
CA VAL A 9 -7.57 3.66 -21.38
C VAL A 9 -6.52 3.68 -20.28
N SER A 10 -6.92 3.29 -19.06
CA SER A 10 -6.00 3.00 -17.98
C SER A 10 -5.59 1.53 -18.05
N ALA A 11 -4.30 1.27 -17.88
CA ALA A 11 -3.71 -0.04 -17.82
C ALA A 11 -2.99 -0.25 -16.48
N LEU A 12 -3.33 -1.33 -15.78
CA LEU A 12 -2.66 -1.79 -14.59
C LEU A 12 -2.15 -3.22 -14.81
N LEU A 13 -0.85 -3.43 -14.65
CA LEU A 13 -0.26 -4.77 -14.69
C LEU A 13 0.38 -5.06 -13.32
N ALA A 14 -0.23 -5.94 -12.55
CA ALA A 14 0.34 -6.43 -11.32
C ALA A 14 1.14 -7.71 -11.57
N MET A 15 2.28 -7.80 -10.92
CA MET A 15 3.20 -8.94 -10.96
C MET A 15 3.52 -9.36 -9.54
N GLU A 16 3.59 -10.65 -9.23
CA GLU A 16 3.95 -11.16 -7.90
C GLU A 16 5.45 -10.94 -7.59
N ALA A 17 5.87 -9.68 -7.59
CA ALA A 17 7.25 -9.24 -7.41
C ALA A 17 7.38 -8.13 -6.33
N GLY A 18 6.45 -8.09 -5.39
CA GLY A 18 6.51 -7.16 -4.26
C GLY A 18 7.53 -7.57 -3.19
N GLN A 19 7.49 -6.87 -2.03
CA GLN A 19 8.40 -7.14 -0.91
C GLN A 19 8.39 -8.61 -0.44
N PHE A 20 7.27 -9.31 -0.55
CA PHE A 20 7.17 -10.73 -0.18
C PHE A 20 8.06 -11.65 -1.02
N PHE A 21 8.42 -11.21 -2.20
CA PHE A 21 9.21 -11.98 -3.17
C PHE A 21 10.69 -11.58 -3.18
N GLU A 22 11.10 -10.65 -2.33
CA GLU A 22 12.51 -10.29 -2.19
C GLU A 22 13.33 -11.47 -1.63
N PRO A 23 14.60 -11.59 -2.02
CA PRO A 23 15.51 -12.55 -1.42
C PRO A 23 15.62 -12.32 0.10
N ALA A 24 15.73 -13.39 0.88
CA ALA A 24 15.80 -13.31 2.33
C ALA A 24 16.95 -12.38 2.79
N GLY A 25 16.61 -11.42 3.65
CA GLY A 25 17.57 -10.44 4.16
C GLY A 25 18.01 -9.38 3.15
N ARG A 26 17.29 -9.22 2.02
CA ARG A 26 17.62 -8.25 0.97
C ARG A 26 16.47 -7.28 0.66
N PRO A 27 15.92 -6.57 1.69
CA PRO A 27 14.82 -5.63 1.48
C PRO A 27 15.27 -4.43 0.64
N GLY A 28 14.49 -4.10 -0.39
CA GLY A 28 14.75 -3.01 -1.35
C GLY A 28 15.18 -3.50 -2.74
N ILE A 29 15.51 -4.77 -2.91
CA ILE A 29 15.86 -5.33 -4.23
C ILE A 29 14.69 -5.22 -5.21
N ALA A 30 13.44 -5.47 -4.77
CA ALA A 30 12.26 -5.30 -5.61
C ALA A 30 12.13 -3.86 -6.13
N ARG A 31 12.32 -2.86 -5.26
CA ARG A 31 12.28 -1.46 -5.64
C ARG A 31 13.39 -1.09 -6.63
N LEU A 32 14.62 -1.47 -6.32
CA LEU A 32 15.75 -1.20 -7.23
C LEU A 32 15.52 -1.83 -8.61
N THR A 33 14.99 -3.05 -8.64
CA THR A 33 14.68 -3.76 -9.90
C THR A 33 13.63 -3.02 -10.71
N THR A 34 12.47 -2.73 -10.10
CA THR A 34 11.35 -2.09 -10.79
C THR A 34 11.69 -0.68 -11.27
N GLN A 35 12.41 0.10 -10.47
CA GLN A 35 12.85 1.43 -10.91
C GLN A 35 13.91 1.37 -12.01
N ALA A 36 14.80 0.35 -12.00
CA ALA A 36 15.76 0.15 -13.06
C ALA A 36 15.11 -0.30 -14.38
N MET A 37 13.99 -1.02 -14.33
CA MET A 37 13.21 -1.41 -15.53
C MET A 37 12.69 -0.20 -16.31
N LEU A 38 12.36 0.89 -15.64
CA LEU A 38 11.92 2.15 -16.28
C LEU A 38 13.08 2.95 -16.90
N ARG A 39 14.31 2.45 -16.83
CA ARG A 39 15.52 3.13 -17.32
C ARG A 39 16.02 2.59 -18.66
N GLY A 40 15.11 2.08 -19.47
CA GLY A 40 15.40 1.56 -20.80
C GLY A 40 15.22 0.06 -20.94
N THR A 41 15.21 -0.38 -22.17
CA THR A 41 14.93 -1.76 -22.58
C THR A 41 16.05 -2.27 -23.47
N THR A 42 15.97 -3.51 -23.90
CA THR A 42 16.95 -4.06 -24.88
C THR A 42 16.89 -3.36 -26.24
N LYS A 43 15.82 -2.59 -26.53
CA LYS A 43 15.62 -1.89 -27.81
C LYS A 43 15.78 -0.36 -27.70
N ARG A 44 15.63 0.20 -26.49
CA ARG A 44 15.64 1.63 -26.25
C ARG A 44 16.47 1.96 -25.02
N ASP A 45 17.34 2.94 -25.13
CA ASP A 45 17.93 3.54 -23.93
C ASP A 45 16.87 4.33 -23.12
N ALA A 46 17.26 4.85 -21.96
CA ALA A 46 16.33 5.55 -21.05
C ALA A 46 15.69 6.76 -21.71
N ARG A 47 16.41 7.49 -22.58
CA ARG A 47 15.88 8.66 -23.27
C ARG A 47 14.92 8.25 -24.37
N ALA A 48 15.28 7.33 -25.22
CA ALA A 48 14.41 6.84 -26.31
C ALA A 48 13.13 6.19 -25.77
N TRP A 49 13.22 5.58 -24.58
CA TRP A 49 12.04 5.05 -23.88
C TRP A 49 11.10 6.18 -23.43
N SER A 50 11.65 7.22 -22.79
CA SER A 50 10.87 8.39 -22.35
C SER A 50 10.25 9.13 -23.55
N ASP A 51 11.04 9.37 -24.60
CA ASP A 51 10.57 10.03 -25.83
C ASP A 51 9.43 9.24 -26.50
N ALA A 52 9.49 7.89 -26.45
CA ALA A 52 8.41 7.04 -26.97
C ALA A 52 7.12 7.13 -26.14
N LEU A 53 7.23 7.22 -24.82
CA LEU A 53 6.09 7.41 -23.93
C LEU A 53 5.45 8.78 -24.14
N ASP A 54 6.29 9.83 -24.23
CA ASP A 54 5.85 11.20 -24.47
C ASP A 54 5.16 11.36 -25.84
N ALA A 55 5.67 10.68 -26.87
CA ALA A 55 5.06 10.68 -28.21
C ALA A 55 3.64 10.10 -28.25
N LEU A 56 3.34 9.17 -27.33
CA LEU A 56 2.00 8.59 -27.14
C LEU A 56 1.10 9.48 -26.23
N GLY A 57 1.64 10.56 -25.64
CA GLY A 57 0.93 11.30 -24.59
C GLY A 57 0.54 10.40 -23.41
N ALA A 58 1.29 9.34 -23.20
CA ALA A 58 0.99 8.31 -22.23
C ALA A 58 1.76 8.53 -20.91
N SER A 59 1.33 7.85 -19.87
CA SER A 59 2.03 7.82 -18.59
C SER A 59 2.42 6.40 -18.19
N ALA A 60 3.50 6.28 -17.41
CA ALA A 60 3.97 5.01 -16.89
C ALA A 60 4.58 5.19 -15.51
N ARG A 61 4.20 4.32 -14.59
CA ARG A 61 4.74 4.23 -13.24
C ARG A 61 4.84 2.77 -12.84
N LEU A 62 5.84 2.43 -12.06
CA LEU A 62 6.03 1.08 -11.54
C LEU A 62 6.34 1.16 -10.04
N ASP A 63 5.37 0.77 -9.23
CA ASP A 63 5.44 0.82 -7.78
C ASP A 63 5.55 -0.57 -7.17
N VAL A 64 6.27 -0.66 -6.05
CA VAL A 64 6.40 -1.89 -5.29
C VAL A 64 5.54 -1.84 -4.05
N GLY A 65 4.52 -2.70 -4.03
CA GLY A 65 3.73 -2.99 -2.85
C GLY A 65 4.28 -4.18 -2.05
N SER A 66 3.54 -4.60 -1.05
CA SER A 66 3.94 -5.77 -0.25
C SER A 66 3.85 -7.07 -1.04
N HIS A 67 2.77 -7.27 -1.80
CA HIS A 67 2.51 -8.50 -2.56
C HIS A 67 2.94 -8.36 -4.02
N ALA A 68 2.59 -7.28 -4.67
CA ALA A 68 2.82 -7.09 -6.09
C ALA A 68 3.68 -5.86 -6.38
N ALA A 69 4.45 -5.93 -7.46
CA ALA A 69 4.89 -4.77 -8.21
C ALA A 69 3.80 -4.43 -9.24
N VAL A 70 3.39 -3.16 -9.30
CA VAL A 70 2.28 -2.73 -10.15
C VAL A 70 2.76 -1.69 -11.14
N PHE A 71 2.76 -2.04 -12.41
CA PHE A 71 2.87 -1.08 -13.50
C PHE A 71 1.51 -0.40 -13.68
N SER A 72 1.47 0.90 -13.68
CA SER A 72 0.25 1.70 -13.84
C SER A 72 0.49 2.83 -14.84
N GLY A 73 -0.53 3.11 -15.64
CA GLY A 73 -0.49 4.24 -16.56
C GLY A 73 -1.72 4.32 -17.44
N GLN A 74 -1.68 5.23 -18.40
CA GLN A 74 -2.78 5.48 -19.31
C GLN A 74 -2.29 5.93 -20.68
N SER A 75 -3.09 5.66 -21.70
CA SER A 75 -2.88 6.13 -23.06
C SER A 75 -4.21 6.56 -23.71
N LEU A 76 -4.17 7.15 -24.88
CA LEU A 76 -5.35 7.24 -25.73
C LEU A 76 -5.74 5.85 -26.24
N ALA A 77 -7.03 5.67 -26.51
CA ALA A 77 -7.58 4.42 -27.01
C ALA A 77 -6.96 3.99 -28.36
N ASP A 78 -6.72 4.95 -29.23
CA ASP A 78 -6.13 4.72 -30.56
C ASP A 78 -4.67 4.23 -30.46
N ASP A 79 -3.96 4.64 -29.40
CA ASP A 79 -2.55 4.31 -29.16
C ASP A 79 -2.36 3.10 -28.23
N LEU A 80 -3.44 2.47 -27.75
CA LEU A 80 -3.39 1.36 -26.78
C LEU A 80 -2.44 0.25 -27.24
N GLY A 81 -2.42 -0.08 -28.51
CA GLY A 81 -1.55 -1.13 -29.04
C GLY A 81 -0.06 -0.79 -28.90
N ALA A 82 0.34 0.42 -29.29
CA ALA A 82 1.72 0.88 -29.17
C ALA A 82 2.13 1.04 -27.68
N TYR A 83 1.19 1.49 -26.85
CA TYR A 83 1.40 1.59 -25.41
C TYR A 83 1.63 0.22 -24.76
N LEU A 84 0.80 -0.77 -25.05
CA LEU A 84 0.99 -2.14 -24.51
C LEU A 84 2.29 -2.77 -25.00
N ASP A 85 2.69 -2.51 -26.24
CA ASP A 85 4.00 -2.97 -26.76
C ASP A 85 5.15 -2.34 -25.94
N LEU A 86 5.06 -1.05 -25.59
CA LEU A 86 6.07 -0.38 -24.75
C LEU A 86 6.06 -0.90 -23.29
N VAL A 87 4.88 -1.18 -22.72
CA VAL A 87 4.76 -1.80 -21.40
C VAL A 87 5.38 -3.19 -21.39
N ALA A 88 5.03 -4.02 -22.37
CA ALA A 88 5.60 -5.37 -22.51
C ALA A 88 7.11 -5.34 -22.67
N GLU A 89 7.64 -4.44 -23.50
CA GLU A 89 9.08 -4.24 -23.67
C GLU A 89 9.78 -3.88 -22.36
N THR A 90 9.14 -2.99 -21.55
CA THR A 90 9.66 -2.58 -20.24
C THR A 90 9.67 -3.72 -19.23
N VAL A 91 8.62 -4.54 -19.23
CA VAL A 91 8.45 -5.61 -18.24
C VAL A 91 9.21 -6.88 -18.63
N VAL A 92 9.16 -7.25 -19.91
CA VAL A 92 9.70 -8.55 -20.39
C VAL A 92 11.18 -8.45 -20.72
N THR A 93 11.62 -7.34 -21.31
CA THR A 93 13.01 -7.17 -21.79
C THR A 93 13.65 -5.84 -21.36
N PRO A 94 13.62 -5.50 -20.07
CA PRO A 94 14.35 -4.32 -19.59
C PRO A 94 15.84 -4.47 -19.79
N ALA A 95 16.56 -3.37 -20.01
CA ALA A 95 18.01 -3.39 -20.20
C ALA A 95 18.76 -3.82 -18.93
N LEU A 96 18.27 -3.40 -17.77
CA LEU A 96 18.91 -3.59 -16.45
C LEU A 96 20.42 -3.36 -16.51
N ALA A 97 20.80 -2.20 -17.05
CA ALA A 97 22.18 -1.80 -17.24
C ALA A 97 22.82 -1.39 -15.90
N PRO A 98 24.14 -1.57 -15.70
CA PRO A 98 24.81 -1.15 -14.47
C PRO A 98 24.59 0.34 -14.14
N GLU A 99 24.64 1.21 -15.13
CA GLU A 99 24.40 2.65 -14.98
C GLU A 99 22.97 2.98 -14.53
N SER A 100 22.00 2.18 -14.96
CA SER A 100 20.59 2.31 -14.49
C SER A 100 20.48 1.98 -13.00
N LEU A 101 21.18 0.95 -12.53
CA LEU A 101 21.24 0.61 -11.11
C LEU A 101 21.89 1.73 -10.31
N GLU A 102 23.03 2.27 -10.77
CA GLU A 102 23.73 3.35 -10.05
C GLU A 102 22.86 4.60 -9.94
N PHE A 103 22.13 4.97 -10.99
CA PHE A 103 21.19 6.07 -10.96
C PHE A 103 20.07 5.85 -9.91
N VAL A 104 19.43 4.68 -9.94
CA VAL A 104 18.33 4.34 -9.01
C VAL A 104 18.85 4.23 -7.59
N ARG A 105 20.05 3.62 -7.39
CA ARG A 105 20.71 3.54 -6.09
C ARG A 105 20.93 4.92 -5.48
N ALA A 106 21.54 5.83 -6.23
CA ALA A 106 21.82 7.18 -5.75
C ALA A 106 20.54 7.92 -5.32
N HIS A 107 19.47 7.80 -6.13
CA HIS A 107 18.18 8.39 -5.82
C HIS A 107 17.54 7.76 -4.58
N THR A 108 17.54 6.43 -4.49
CA THR A 108 16.97 5.71 -3.34
C THR A 108 17.73 6.00 -2.04
N LEU A 109 19.07 6.10 -2.08
CA LEU A 109 19.86 6.47 -0.90
C LEU A 109 19.56 7.90 -0.45
N ALA A 110 19.41 8.85 -1.39
CA ALA A 110 19.03 10.22 -1.04
C ALA A 110 17.65 10.27 -0.38
N GLU A 111 16.69 9.52 -0.89
CA GLU A 111 15.35 9.39 -0.29
C GLU A 111 15.40 8.75 1.11
N ILE A 112 16.23 7.72 1.31
CA ILE A 112 16.44 7.11 2.64
C ILE A 112 17.00 8.15 3.63
N GLU A 113 17.99 8.94 3.22
CA GLU A 113 18.56 10.00 4.07
C GLU A 113 17.52 11.09 4.44
N GLU A 114 16.62 11.42 3.52
CA GLU A 114 15.53 12.35 3.80
C GLU A 114 14.50 11.75 4.76
N GLN A 115 14.17 10.48 4.58
CA GLN A 115 13.25 9.77 5.46
C GLN A 115 13.78 9.60 6.90
N LYS A 116 15.08 9.55 7.12
CA LYS A 116 15.68 9.56 8.46
C LYS A 116 15.42 10.86 9.22
N LYS A 117 15.13 11.94 8.52
CA LYS A 117 14.78 13.24 9.07
C LYS A 117 13.28 13.50 9.15
N ASP A 118 12.46 12.62 8.57
CA ASP A 118 11.01 12.72 8.61
C ASP A 118 10.45 11.92 9.77
N THR A 119 9.83 12.59 10.75
CA THR A 119 9.32 11.98 11.97
C THR A 119 8.24 10.91 11.71
N ARG A 120 7.43 11.06 10.66
CA ARG A 120 6.44 10.03 10.25
C ARG A 120 7.13 8.76 9.79
N SER A 121 8.12 8.90 8.94
CA SER A 121 8.90 7.79 8.40
C SER A 121 9.66 7.05 9.48
N VAL A 122 10.27 7.78 10.41
CA VAL A 122 11.01 7.22 11.56
C VAL A 122 10.06 6.50 12.50
N ALA A 123 8.89 7.07 12.82
CA ALA A 123 7.90 6.42 13.68
C ALA A 123 7.33 5.15 13.02
N ASP A 124 7.00 5.19 11.71
CA ASP A 124 6.49 4.01 10.98
C ASP A 124 7.52 2.88 10.94
N GLN A 125 8.80 3.19 10.65
CA GLN A 125 9.87 2.18 10.66
C GLN A 125 10.07 1.59 12.06
N ALA A 126 10.13 2.41 13.10
CA ALA A 126 10.27 1.96 14.48
C ALA A 126 9.09 1.07 14.92
N TRP A 127 7.86 1.42 14.50
CA TRP A 127 6.67 0.63 14.75
C TRP A 127 6.72 -0.73 14.06
N ARG A 128 7.16 -0.78 12.80
CA ARG A 128 7.34 -2.03 12.04
C ARG A 128 8.32 -2.97 12.73
N GLU A 129 9.42 -2.43 13.22
CA GLU A 129 10.44 -3.19 13.96
C GLU A 129 9.95 -3.73 15.29
N LEU A 130 9.04 -3.02 15.98
CA LEU A 130 8.39 -3.49 17.20
C LEU A 130 7.34 -4.58 16.91
N THR A 131 6.67 -4.48 15.77
CA THR A 131 5.55 -5.36 15.43
C THR A 131 6.01 -6.65 14.78
N TYR A 132 6.93 -6.56 13.80
CA TYR A 132 7.32 -7.68 12.97
C TYR A 132 8.70 -8.21 13.32
N PRO A 133 8.89 -9.55 13.40
CA PRO A 133 10.17 -10.16 13.70
C PRO A 133 11.20 -9.94 12.57
N PRO A 134 12.49 -10.12 12.82
CA PRO A 134 13.52 -10.12 11.80
C PRO A 134 13.18 -11.08 10.65
N GLY A 135 13.40 -10.62 9.41
CA GLY A 135 13.09 -11.38 8.20
C GLY A 135 11.63 -11.35 7.75
N HIS A 136 10.72 -10.76 8.53
CA HIS A 136 9.34 -10.59 8.12
C HIS A 136 9.22 -9.46 7.06
N PRO A 137 8.48 -9.65 5.93
CA PRO A 137 8.41 -8.67 4.84
C PRO A 137 7.90 -7.28 5.25
N PHE A 138 7.02 -7.21 6.24
CA PHE A 138 6.49 -5.93 6.74
C PHE A 138 7.41 -5.19 7.71
N ARG A 139 8.54 -5.80 8.12
CA ARG A 139 9.46 -5.17 9.07
C ARG A 139 10.18 -3.96 8.50
N THR A 140 10.49 -4.01 7.21
CA THR A 140 11.16 -2.92 6.48
C THR A 140 10.17 -2.27 5.52
N ARG A 141 10.27 -0.98 5.32
CA ARG A 141 9.47 -0.25 4.32
C ARG A 141 9.92 -0.64 2.91
N SER A 142 9.05 -0.45 1.92
CA SER A 142 9.33 -0.83 0.52
C SER A 142 10.52 -0.09 -0.12
N ILE A 143 10.95 1.02 0.46
CA ILE A 143 12.18 1.72 0.04
C ILE A 143 13.43 0.85 0.25
N GLY A 144 13.37 -0.09 1.19
CA GLY A 144 14.45 -1.01 1.49
C GLY A 144 15.34 -0.57 2.66
N ASP A 145 16.36 -1.38 2.90
CA ASP A 145 17.41 -1.12 3.88
C ASP A 145 18.60 -0.42 3.22
N GLU A 146 19.18 0.57 3.89
CA GLU A 146 20.27 1.37 3.34
C GLU A 146 21.50 0.54 2.94
N GLU A 147 21.91 -0.42 3.80
CA GLU A 147 23.07 -1.25 3.54
C GLU A 147 22.82 -2.18 2.33
N VAL A 148 21.61 -2.71 2.24
CA VAL A 148 21.19 -3.52 1.09
C VAL A 148 21.17 -2.69 -0.19
N VAL A 149 20.56 -1.51 -0.17
CA VAL A 149 20.51 -0.61 -1.33
C VAL A 149 21.91 -0.20 -1.77
N ARG A 150 22.79 0.15 -0.82
CA ARG A 150 24.18 0.53 -1.07
C ARG A 150 24.99 -0.60 -1.70
N GLY A 151 24.82 -1.81 -1.20
CA GLY A 151 25.60 -2.99 -1.62
C GLY A 151 24.98 -3.85 -2.72
N ALA A 152 23.78 -3.49 -3.23
CA ALA A 152 23.09 -4.29 -4.24
C ALA A 152 23.91 -4.41 -5.54
N ALA A 153 24.10 -5.63 -6.03
CA ALA A 153 24.81 -5.90 -7.27
C ALA A 153 23.83 -6.01 -8.45
N ILE A 154 24.28 -5.65 -9.66
CA ILE A 154 23.46 -5.77 -10.87
C ILE A 154 23.00 -7.21 -11.12
N GLY A 155 23.78 -8.20 -10.69
CA GLY A 155 23.41 -9.61 -10.75
C GLY A 155 22.18 -9.95 -9.92
N GLU A 156 22.01 -9.32 -8.74
CA GLU A 156 20.84 -9.52 -7.89
C GLU A 156 19.58 -8.90 -8.52
N ILE A 157 19.70 -7.72 -9.12
CA ILE A 157 18.62 -7.04 -9.84
C ILE A 157 18.13 -7.89 -11.02
N ARG A 158 19.06 -8.41 -11.82
CA ARG A 158 18.75 -9.30 -12.95
C ARG A 158 18.16 -10.64 -12.49
N ALA A 159 18.64 -11.18 -11.38
CA ALA A 159 18.09 -12.39 -10.80
C ALA A 159 16.65 -12.16 -10.29
N HIS A 160 16.41 -11.07 -9.56
CA HIS A 160 15.08 -10.73 -9.07
C HIS A 160 14.08 -10.49 -10.21
N HIS A 161 14.51 -9.82 -11.31
CA HIS A 161 13.69 -9.69 -12.51
C HIS A 161 13.35 -11.05 -13.12
N ARG A 162 14.35 -11.88 -13.39
CA ARG A 162 14.17 -13.19 -14.03
C ARG A 162 13.27 -14.13 -13.20
N ASP A 163 13.46 -14.14 -11.88
CA ASP A 163 12.87 -15.12 -10.98
C ASP A 163 11.53 -14.61 -10.35
N GLY A 164 11.27 -13.30 -10.36
CA GLY A 164 10.11 -12.67 -9.76
C GLY A 164 9.15 -12.00 -10.75
N ILE A 165 9.64 -11.54 -11.90
CA ILE A 165 8.82 -10.85 -12.91
C ILE A 165 8.49 -11.80 -14.06
N HIS A 166 7.36 -12.46 -13.98
CA HIS A 166 6.92 -13.48 -14.92
C HIS A 166 5.39 -13.47 -15.08
N PRO A 167 4.83 -14.07 -16.16
CA PRO A 167 3.39 -14.01 -16.44
C PRO A 167 2.55 -14.75 -15.41
N HIS A 168 3.12 -15.74 -14.72
CA HIS A 168 2.39 -16.53 -13.74
C HIS A 168 2.01 -15.69 -12.53
N GLY A 169 0.73 -15.68 -12.13
CA GLY A 169 0.21 -14.81 -11.08
C GLY A 169 0.12 -13.33 -11.45
N SER A 170 0.49 -12.96 -12.70
CA SER A 170 0.33 -11.59 -13.17
C SER A 170 -1.10 -11.32 -13.64
N VAL A 171 -1.58 -10.10 -13.38
CA VAL A 171 -2.92 -9.65 -13.74
C VAL A 171 -2.82 -8.33 -14.50
N LEU A 172 -3.30 -8.33 -15.76
CA LEU A 172 -3.46 -7.12 -16.55
C LEU A 172 -4.91 -6.68 -16.55
N VAL A 173 -5.16 -5.46 -16.09
CA VAL A 173 -6.48 -4.82 -16.12
C VAL A 173 -6.45 -3.63 -17.06
N LEU A 174 -7.36 -3.62 -18.03
CA LEU A 174 -7.58 -2.50 -18.94
C LEU A 174 -8.98 -1.94 -18.72
N ALA A 175 -9.11 -0.63 -18.49
CA ALA A 175 -10.40 0.02 -18.30
C ALA A 175 -10.45 1.37 -19.03
N GLY A 176 -11.55 1.65 -19.72
CA GLY A 176 -11.75 2.91 -20.43
C GLY A 176 -12.39 2.78 -21.79
N ALA A 177 -11.98 3.61 -22.73
CA ALA A 177 -12.46 3.63 -24.11
C ALA A 177 -11.86 2.47 -24.92
N LEU A 178 -12.40 1.28 -24.78
CA LEU A 178 -11.90 0.08 -25.45
C LEU A 178 -13.03 -0.85 -25.90
N ASP A 179 -12.79 -1.57 -26.99
CA ASP A 179 -13.51 -2.79 -27.31
C ASP A 179 -12.83 -3.97 -26.61
N PRO A 180 -13.55 -4.77 -25.82
CA PRO A 180 -12.94 -5.86 -25.05
C PRO A 180 -12.24 -6.91 -25.91
N GLY A 181 -12.79 -7.28 -27.07
CA GLY A 181 -12.19 -8.25 -27.96
C GLY A 181 -10.87 -7.73 -28.54
N ARG A 182 -10.89 -6.49 -29.03
CA ARG A 182 -9.71 -5.84 -29.55
C ARG A 182 -8.64 -5.63 -28.46
N ALA A 183 -9.03 -5.24 -27.27
CA ALA A 183 -8.10 -5.06 -26.14
C ALA A 183 -7.42 -6.38 -25.77
N PHE A 184 -8.15 -7.48 -25.78
CA PHE A 184 -7.60 -8.82 -25.54
C PHE A 184 -6.58 -9.22 -26.64
N GLU A 185 -6.90 -9.03 -27.93
CA GLU A 185 -5.97 -9.30 -29.02
C GLU A 185 -4.67 -8.47 -28.90
N LEU A 186 -4.78 -7.19 -28.50
CA LEU A 186 -3.63 -6.33 -28.31
C LEU A 186 -2.77 -6.79 -27.13
N ALA A 187 -3.39 -7.20 -26.03
CA ALA A 187 -2.70 -7.73 -24.86
C ALA A 187 -2.01 -9.06 -25.20
N GLU A 188 -2.68 -9.97 -25.90
CA GLU A 188 -2.10 -11.24 -26.32
C GLU A 188 -0.92 -11.01 -27.29
N ARG A 189 -1.03 -10.08 -28.23
CA ARG A 189 0.08 -9.71 -29.12
C ARG A 189 1.28 -9.19 -28.32
N ALA A 190 1.05 -8.32 -27.32
CA ALA A 190 2.13 -7.68 -26.58
C ALA A 190 2.80 -8.63 -25.58
N PHE A 191 2.04 -9.49 -24.90
CA PHE A 191 2.50 -10.33 -23.80
C PHE A 191 2.52 -11.83 -24.09
N GLY A 192 1.95 -12.31 -25.20
CA GLY A 192 1.77 -13.73 -25.48
C GLY A 192 3.06 -14.54 -25.59
N SER A 193 4.21 -13.89 -25.87
CA SER A 193 5.52 -14.52 -25.84
C SER A 193 6.21 -14.49 -24.47
N TRP A 194 5.63 -13.77 -23.51
CA TRP A 194 6.15 -13.72 -22.15
C TRP A 194 5.95 -15.06 -21.47
N SER A 195 7.03 -15.68 -21.03
CA SER A 195 7.01 -17.02 -20.45
C SER A 195 7.95 -17.12 -19.26
N GLY A 196 7.86 -18.20 -18.51
CA GLY A 196 8.69 -18.46 -17.34
C GLY A 196 7.93 -18.27 -16.02
N GLY A 197 8.68 -18.45 -14.94
CA GLY A 197 8.17 -18.36 -13.57
C GLY A 197 7.56 -19.68 -13.07
N ASP A 198 7.82 -19.96 -11.82
CA ASP A 198 7.15 -21.01 -11.06
C ASP A 198 6.28 -20.29 -10.00
N PRO A 199 4.98 -20.64 -9.89
CA PRO A 199 4.08 -20.06 -8.88
C PRO A 199 4.42 -20.54 -7.47
N ALA A 200 5.64 -20.34 -7.03
CA ALA A 200 6.01 -20.62 -5.66
C ALA A 200 5.30 -19.62 -4.73
N GLY A 201 4.06 -19.94 -4.36
CA GLY A 201 3.30 -19.16 -3.39
C GLY A 201 4.13 -18.96 -2.12
N ARG A 202 4.47 -17.73 -1.80
CA ARG A 202 5.15 -17.43 -0.53
C ARG A 202 4.13 -17.32 0.58
N THR A 203 4.32 -18.10 1.64
CA THR A 203 3.54 -18.00 2.86
C THR A 203 4.28 -17.11 3.85
N VAL A 204 3.61 -16.08 4.35
CA VAL A 204 4.09 -15.21 5.41
C VAL A 204 3.47 -15.65 6.72
N ALA A 205 4.27 -15.97 7.71
CA ALA A 205 3.78 -16.42 9.00
C ALA A 205 2.97 -15.32 9.71
N PRO A 206 1.84 -15.66 10.34
CA PRO A 206 1.08 -14.68 11.11
C PRO A 206 1.87 -14.20 12.32
N VAL A 207 1.67 -12.93 12.66
CA VAL A 207 2.31 -12.29 13.83
C VAL A 207 1.28 -12.04 14.90
N VAL A 208 1.66 -12.34 16.16
CA VAL A 208 0.87 -12.04 17.36
C VAL A 208 1.73 -11.25 18.31
N LEU A 209 1.23 -10.12 18.79
CA LEU A 209 1.86 -9.38 19.89
C LEU A 209 1.43 -9.99 21.21
N ASP A 210 2.39 -10.35 22.02
CA ASP A 210 2.21 -10.98 23.36
C ASP A 210 2.05 -9.94 24.49
N ALA A 211 2.59 -8.73 24.26
CA ALA A 211 2.53 -7.62 25.22
C ALA A 211 2.55 -6.27 24.47
N ALA A 212 2.30 -5.20 25.21
CA ALA A 212 2.53 -3.85 24.73
C ALA A 212 4.03 -3.59 24.55
N ARG A 213 4.41 -3.03 23.40
CA ARG A 213 5.79 -2.66 23.05
C ARG A 213 5.82 -1.18 22.74
N ARG A 214 6.80 -0.47 23.28
CA ARG A 214 6.94 0.97 23.08
C ARG A 214 8.37 1.34 22.76
N ARG A 215 8.54 2.31 21.82
CA ARG A 215 9.83 2.93 21.49
C ARG A 215 9.63 4.40 21.19
N ALA A 216 10.50 5.26 21.76
CA ALA A 216 10.66 6.63 21.35
C ALA A 216 12.00 6.79 20.62
N VAL A 217 11.99 7.55 19.53
CA VAL A 217 13.16 7.87 18.71
C VAL A 217 13.29 9.39 18.63
N VAL A 218 14.43 9.91 19.09
CA VAL A 218 14.70 11.35 18.99
C VAL A 218 15.14 11.68 17.57
N VAL A 219 14.45 12.64 16.96
CA VAL A 219 14.80 13.24 15.67
C VAL A 219 15.15 14.71 15.95
N PRO A 220 16.41 15.12 15.81
CA PRO A 220 16.83 16.49 16.13
C PRO A 220 16.10 17.53 15.28
N ASP A 221 16.03 18.77 15.82
CA ASP A 221 15.50 19.94 15.12
C ASP A 221 14.04 19.83 14.66
N LYS A 222 13.23 19.03 15.38
CA LYS A 222 11.79 18.89 15.14
C LYS A 222 10.98 19.58 16.23
N THR A 223 9.83 20.11 15.83
CA THR A 223 8.87 20.77 16.73
C THR A 223 7.60 19.95 16.92
N GLN A 224 7.42 18.91 16.12
CA GLN A 224 6.29 17.97 16.15
C GLN A 224 6.79 16.58 16.45
N ALA A 225 5.98 15.79 17.17
CA ALA A 225 6.13 14.37 17.33
C ALA A 225 5.09 13.62 16.48
N ASP A 226 5.52 12.57 15.81
CA ASP A 226 4.66 11.63 15.10
C ASP A 226 4.57 10.31 15.86
N ILE A 227 3.36 9.82 15.99
CA ILE A 227 3.02 8.61 16.76
C ILE A 227 2.43 7.57 15.79
N VAL A 228 2.89 6.33 15.91
CA VAL A 228 2.28 5.16 15.26
C VAL A 228 1.90 4.17 16.35
N LEU A 229 0.60 3.94 16.49
CA LEU A 229 0.01 2.95 17.39
C LEU A 229 -0.68 1.87 16.55
N GLY A 230 -0.37 0.59 16.72
CA GLY A 230 -1.02 -0.39 15.86
C GLY A 230 -0.81 -1.84 16.24
N TRP A 231 -1.39 -2.68 15.40
CA TRP A 231 -1.51 -4.13 15.54
C TRP A 231 -1.26 -4.82 14.19
N PRO A 232 -0.91 -6.10 14.18
CA PRO A 232 -1.08 -6.94 12.99
C PRO A 232 -2.57 -6.99 12.62
N GLY A 233 -2.90 -6.68 11.36
CA GLY A 233 -4.27 -6.69 10.86
C GLY A 233 -4.73 -8.05 10.36
N LEU A 234 -5.47 -8.05 9.24
CA LEU A 234 -6.01 -9.24 8.60
C LEU A 234 -5.49 -9.38 7.16
N PRO A 235 -5.38 -10.60 6.63
CA PRO A 235 -5.27 -10.80 5.19
C PRO A 235 -6.50 -10.22 4.46
N ARG A 236 -6.33 -9.71 3.25
CA ARG A 236 -7.42 -9.09 2.47
C ARG A 236 -8.59 -10.05 2.20
N ARG A 237 -8.28 -11.33 2.02
CA ARG A 237 -9.29 -12.39 1.79
C ARG A 237 -9.96 -12.93 3.07
N ASP A 238 -9.56 -12.43 4.26
CA ASP A 238 -10.24 -12.86 5.51
C ASP A 238 -11.70 -12.38 5.49
N PRO A 239 -12.68 -13.26 5.76
CA PRO A 239 -14.11 -12.89 5.71
C PRO A 239 -14.49 -11.77 6.69
N ARG A 240 -13.66 -11.50 7.68
CA ARG A 240 -13.83 -10.39 8.63
C ARG A 240 -13.32 -9.06 8.10
N PHE A 241 -12.62 -9.02 6.94
CA PHE A 241 -11.94 -7.81 6.48
C PHE A 241 -12.91 -6.66 6.23
N THR A 242 -14.07 -6.90 5.61
CA THR A 242 -15.11 -5.90 5.39
C THR A 242 -15.62 -5.31 6.72
N LYS A 243 -15.82 -6.16 7.74
CA LYS A 243 -16.18 -5.69 9.09
C LYS A 243 -15.06 -4.88 9.74
N ALA A 244 -13.81 -5.27 9.51
CA ALA A 244 -12.65 -4.52 9.98
C ALA A 244 -12.51 -3.15 9.30
N GLN A 245 -12.85 -3.02 8.01
CA GLN A 245 -12.90 -1.72 7.33
C GLN A 245 -13.94 -0.78 7.99
N VAL A 246 -15.14 -1.27 8.29
CA VAL A 246 -16.17 -0.47 8.99
C VAL A 246 -15.72 -0.13 10.41
N ALA A 247 -15.15 -1.08 11.15
CA ALA A 247 -14.62 -0.82 12.49
C ALA A 247 -13.49 0.21 12.47
N ASN A 248 -12.62 0.16 11.47
CA ASN A 248 -11.56 1.14 11.26
C ASN A 248 -12.13 2.53 10.95
N MET A 249 -13.17 2.62 10.11
CA MET A 249 -13.82 3.88 9.75
C MET A 249 -14.51 4.52 10.97
N VAL A 250 -15.22 3.74 11.77
CA VAL A 250 -15.80 4.22 13.04
C VAL A 250 -14.71 4.70 13.98
N PHE A 251 -13.60 3.96 14.10
CA PHE A 251 -12.55 4.26 15.07
C PHE A 251 -11.69 5.45 14.68
N ALA A 252 -10.97 5.37 13.57
CA ALA A 252 -9.91 6.33 13.29
C ALA A 252 -9.53 6.47 11.80
N ALA A 253 -10.23 5.85 10.83
CA ALA A 253 -9.78 5.86 9.44
C ALA A 253 -9.72 7.26 8.82
N ASP A 254 -10.54 8.17 9.30
CA ASP A 254 -10.64 9.53 8.76
C ASP A 254 -10.44 10.58 9.85
N THR A 255 -9.62 11.58 9.55
CA THR A 255 -9.30 12.68 10.49
C THR A 255 -10.53 13.51 10.90
N PHE A 256 -11.53 13.61 10.04
CA PHE A 256 -12.70 14.48 10.26
C PHE A 256 -13.98 13.71 10.59
N ALA A 257 -14.11 12.47 10.14
CA ALA A 257 -15.33 11.70 10.24
C ALA A 257 -15.28 10.55 11.27
N SER A 258 -14.09 10.20 11.76
CA SER A 258 -13.93 9.13 12.75
C SER A 258 -13.91 9.66 14.18
N ARG A 259 -14.24 8.80 15.15
CA ARG A 259 -14.26 9.15 16.57
C ARG A 259 -12.93 9.68 17.09
N ALA A 260 -11.82 9.01 16.76
CA ALA A 260 -10.50 9.46 17.19
C ALA A 260 -10.15 10.81 16.58
N GLY A 261 -10.52 11.06 15.32
CA GLY A 261 -10.33 12.34 14.65
C GLY A 261 -11.12 13.46 15.33
N GLN A 262 -12.39 13.25 15.55
CA GLN A 262 -13.28 14.23 16.21
C GLN A 262 -12.78 14.56 17.62
N VAL A 263 -12.48 13.57 18.45
CA VAL A 263 -12.12 13.82 19.85
C VAL A 263 -10.69 14.32 20.01
N VAL A 264 -9.70 13.63 19.38
CA VAL A 264 -8.29 13.98 19.58
C VAL A 264 -7.92 15.29 18.88
N ARG A 265 -8.49 15.52 17.69
CA ARG A 265 -8.16 16.72 16.89
C ARG A 265 -9.16 17.85 17.11
N ASP A 266 -10.45 17.63 16.87
CA ASP A 266 -11.41 18.73 16.79
C ASP A 266 -11.87 19.21 18.18
N GLU A 267 -12.19 18.30 19.12
CA GLU A 267 -12.66 18.68 20.45
C GLU A 267 -11.51 19.11 21.39
N LEU A 268 -10.40 18.35 21.38
CA LEU A 268 -9.31 18.55 22.34
C LEU A 268 -8.09 19.27 21.76
N GLY A 269 -8.01 19.46 20.45
CA GLY A 269 -6.91 20.15 19.78
C GLY A 269 -5.51 19.54 20.01
N LEU A 270 -5.43 18.22 20.26
CA LEU A 270 -4.20 17.55 20.63
C LEU A 270 -3.33 17.21 19.42
N ALA A 271 -3.95 17.01 18.25
CA ALA A 271 -3.26 16.56 17.05
C ALA A 271 -3.62 17.40 15.83
N TYR A 272 -2.68 17.54 14.89
CA TYR A 272 -2.91 18.12 13.57
C TYR A 272 -3.66 17.16 12.66
N TYR A 273 -3.38 15.86 12.79
CA TYR A 273 -4.04 14.78 12.09
C TYR A 273 -4.10 13.54 12.97
N VAL A 274 -5.16 12.77 12.78
CA VAL A 274 -5.34 11.42 13.33
C VAL A 274 -6.00 10.61 12.24
N PHE A 275 -5.33 9.57 11.76
CA PHE A 275 -5.95 8.63 10.85
C PHE A 275 -5.40 7.22 11.07
N SER A 276 -6.19 6.22 10.73
CA SER A 276 -5.74 4.84 10.73
C SER A 276 -5.91 4.17 9.38
N THR A 277 -5.05 3.21 9.11
CA THR A 277 -5.12 2.38 7.91
C THR A 277 -5.12 0.92 8.30
N ILE A 278 -5.94 0.13 7.60
CA ILE A 278 -5.83 -1.33 7.58
C ILE A 278 -5.36 -1.73 6.19
N SER A 279 -4.18 -2.36 6.11
CA SER A 279 -3.60 -2.74 4.82
C SER A 279 -4.18 -4.05 4.34
N GLY A 280 -4.86 -4.02 3.18
CA GLY A 280 -5.30 -5.21 2.47
C GLY A 280 -4.12 -5.85 1.74
N THR A 281 -3.63 -6.98 2.22
CA THR A 281 -2.54 -7.74 1.61
C THR A 281 -2.82 -9.23 1.63
N ALA A 282 -1.99 -10.04 0.99
CA ALA A 282 -2.13 -11.50 1.04
C ALA A 282 -1.86 -12.08 2.44
N ALA A 283 -1.14 -11.34 3.30
CA ALA A 283 -0.87 -11.69 4.69
C ALA A 283 -1.49 -10.68 5.67
N GLN A 284 -1.23 -10.84 6.98
CA GLN A 284 -1.61 -9.87 8.00
C GLN A 284 -0.83 -8.55 7.83
N GLY A 285 -1.40 -7.62 7.05
CA GLY A 285 -0.85 -6.28 6.89
C GLY A 285 -0.94 -5.44 8.16
N PRO A 286 -0.33 -4.25 8.16
CA PRO A 286 -0.47 -3.29 9.26
C PRO A 286 -1.91 -2.82 9.46
N TRP A 287 -2.35 -2.75 10.72
CA TRP A 287 -3.47 -1.92 11.15
C TRP A 287 -2.93 -0.89 12.14
N ALA A 288 -2.78 0.35 11.71
CA ALA A 288 -2.09 1.35 12.50
C ALA A 288 -2.77 2.72 12.46
N VAL A 289 -2.89 3.33 13.65
CA VAL A 289 -3.29 4.72 13.86
C VAL A 289 -2.03 5.59 13.80
N ARG A 290 -2.10 6.69 13.09
CA ARG A 290 -1.03 7.67 12.96
C ARG A 290 -1.53 9.04 13.42
N MET A 291 -0.70 9.74 14.20
CA MET A 291 -1.03 11.05 14.76
C MET A 291 0.18 11.96 14.72
N GLY A 292 -0.03 13.22 14.31
CA GLY A 292 0.97 14.29 14.45
C GLY A 292 0.56 15.23 15.57
N VAL A 293 1.39 15.38 16.60
CA VAL A 293 1.06 16.08 17.84
C VAL A 293 2.19 17.01 18.29
N ASN A 294 1.88 18.03 19.09
CA ASN A 294 2.91 18.73 19.85
C ASN A 294 3.54 17.78 20.88
N PRO A 295 4.85 17.85 21.15
CA PRO A 295 5.55 16.95 22.07
C PRO A 295 4.91 16.84 23.46
N GLU A 296 4.41 17.95 23.98
CA GLU A 296 3.70 18.00 25.29
C GLU A 296 2.36 17.23 25.31
N ASN A 297 1.76 17.02 24.14
CA ASN A 297 0.46 16.36 24.00
C ASN A 297 0.56 14.84 23.73
N VAL A 298 1.75 14.30 23.56
CA VAL A 298 1.99 12.90 23.18
C VAL A 298 1.23 11.91 24.08
N GLU A 299 1.47 11.95 25.38
CA GLU A 299 0.85 11.00 26.31
C GLU A 299 -0.67 11.18 26.37
N ARG A 300 -1.14 12.41 26.34
CA ARG A 300 -2.56 12.72 26.37
C ARG A 300 -3.29 12.25 25.10
N ALA A 301 -2.69 12.47 23.92
CA ALA A 301 -3.27 12.00 22.66
C ALA A 301 -3.37 10.46 22.62
N ILE A 302 -2.32 9.75 23.08
CA ILE A 302 -2.32 8.30 23.20
C ILE A 302 -3.44 7.83 24.15
N ALA A 303 -3.54 8.42 25.35
CA ALA A 303 -4.52 8.04 26.35
C ALA A 303 -5.96 8.26 25.85
N VAL A 304 -6.22 9.38 25.19
CA VAL A 304 -7.53 9.68 24.60
C VAL A 304 -7.87 8.70 23.48
N THR A 305 -6.90 8.38 22.60
CA THR A 305 -7.11 7.38 21.53
C THR A 305 -7.50 6.02 22.09
N PHE A 306 -6.82 5.55 23.15
CA PHE A 306 -7.22 4.31 23.83
C PHE A 306 -8.57 4.41 24.53
N THR A 307 -8.93 5.57 25.06
CA THR A 307 -10.24 5.80 25.66
C THR A 307 -11.35 5.65 24.62
N GLU A 308 -11.19 6.23 23.42
CA GLU A 308 -12.15 6.06 22.33
C GLU A 308 -12.22 4.62 21.83
N LEU A 309 -11.08 3.94 21.68
CA LEU A 309 -11.07 2.52 21.34
C LEU A 309 -11.80 1.68 22.40
N LYS A 310 -11.59 1.96 23.69
CA LYS A 310 -12.29 1.26 24.78
C LYS A 310 -13.79 1.49 24.71
N LYS A 311 -14.25 2.72 24.47
CA LYS A 311 -15.69 3.02 24.30
C LYS A 311 -16.30 2.18 23.17
N ILE A 312 -15.59 2.03 22.03
CA ILE A 312 -16.05 1.20 20.90
C ILE A 312 -16.16 -0.27 21.32
N ARG A 313 -15.16 -0.78 22.01
CA ARG A 313 -15.15 -2.17 22.50
C ARG A 313 -16.24 -2.44 23.55
N ASP A 314 -16.60 -1.45 24.34
CA ASP A 314 -17.67 -1.52 25.33
C ASP A 314 -19.07 -1.29 24.70
N GLY A 315 -19.15 -1.11 23.37
CA GLY A 315 -20.39 -0.96 22.62
C GLY A 315 -20.96 0.46 22.57
N ALA A 316 -20.23 1.46 23.07
CA ALA A 316 -20.63 2.86 23.03
C ALA A 316 -20.39 3.47 21.64
N ILE A 317 -21.14 2.98 20.65
CA ILE A 317 -21.12 3.43 19.25
C ILE A 317 -22.47 4.09 18.96
N ALA A 318 -22.47 5.37 18.56
CA ALA A 318 -23.69 6.04 18.14
C ALA A 318 -24.21 5.43 16.81
N ASP A 319 -25.52 5.53 16.56
CA ASP A 319 -26.10 5.09 15.30
C ASP A 319 -25.55 5.90 14.13
N ASP A 320 -25.35 7.19 14.34
CA ASP A 320 -24.80 8.12 13.35
C ASP A 320 -23.33 7.80 13.01
N ASP A 321 -22.50 7.42 13.98
CA ASP A 321 -21.10 7.01 13.74
C ASP A 321 -21.04 5.81 12.78
N LEU A 322 -21.90 4.82 13.01
CA LEU A 322 -21.95 3.63 12.17
C LEU A 322 -22.54 3.91 10.78
N ALA A 323 -23.60 4.74 10.73
CA ALA A 323 -24.21 5.16 9.47
C ALA A 323 -23.19 5.92 8.61
N LEU A 324 -22.52 6.93 9.18
CA LEU A 324 -21.50 7.72 8.51
C LEU A 324 -20.34 6.84 7.98
N ALA A 325 -19.86 5.89 8.80
CA ALA A 325 -18.79 4.99 8.40
C ALA A 325 -19.18 4.13 7.19
N ARG A 326 -20.40 3.60 7.16
CA ARG A 326 -20.93 2.81 6.04
C ARG A 326 -21.11 3.66 4.78
N ASP A 327 -21.72 4.83 4.91
CA ASP A 327 -22.00 5.73 3.79
C ASP A 327 -20.71 6.24 3.16
N LYS A 328 -19.69 6.53 3.98
CA LYS A 328 -18.38 6.95 3.50
C LYS A 328 -17.68 5.86 2.69
N LEU A 329 -17.62 4.63 3.21
CA LEU A 329 -16.99 3.51 2.48
C LEU A 329 -17.71 3.18 1.17
N VAL A 330 -19.03 3.26 1.15
CA VAL A 330 -19.81 3.07 -0.09
C VAL A 330 -19.59 4.25 -1.02
N GLY A 331 -19.59 5.48 -0.51
CA GLY A 331 -19.33 6.68 -1.31
C GLY A 331 -17.93 6.67 -1.95
N GLU A 332 -16.90 6.24 -1.23
CA GLU A 332 -15.53 6.11 -1.75
C GLU A 332 -15.48 5.10 -2.92
N LEU A 333 -16.22 3.99 -2.83
CA LEU A 333 -16.36 3.05 -3.95
C LEU A 333 -17.01 3.70 -5.17
N GLU A 334 -18.12 4.41 -4.98
CA GLU A 334 -18.85 5.05 -6.09
C GLU A 334 -18.01 6.15 -6.76
N VAL A 335 -17.35 6.99 -5.99
CA VAL A 335 -16.39 8.00 -6.52
C VAL A 335 -15.23 7.32 -7.26
N GLY A 336 -14.72 6.21 -6.73
CA GLY A 336 -13.68 5.44 -7.41
C GLY A 336 -14.11 4.89 -8.78
N ARG A 337 -15.39 4.57 -8.95
CA ARG A 337 -15.97 4.09 -10.22
C ARG A 337 -16.07 5.15 -11.32
N GLU A 338 -15.93 6.43 -10.98
CA GLU A 338 -16.04 7.52 -11.98
C GLU A 338 -14.81 7.64 -12.88
N SER A 339 -13.70 7.00 -12.54
CA SER A 339 -12.48 7.07 -13.33
C SER A 339 -12.01 5.70 -13.83
N PRO A 340 -11.44 5.62 -15.05
CA PRO A 340 -10.87 4.36 -15.56
C PRO A 340 -9.81 3.76 -14.62
N GLY A 341 -8.95 4.60 -14.04
CA GLY A 341 -7.93 4.18 -13.10
C GLY A 341 -8.51 3.60 -11.79
N GLY A 342 -9.56 4.24 -11.26
CA GLY A 342 -10.26 3.75 -10.08
C GLY A 342 -10.94 2.40 -10.32
N VAL A 343 -11.66 2.27 -11.44
CA VAL A 343 -12.26 0.99 -11.85
C VAL A 343 -11.18 -0.08 -12.01
N ALA A 344 -10.10 0.24 -12.73
CA ALA A 344 -9.00 -0.71 -12.93
C ALA A 344 -8.37 -1.14 -11.61
N GLY A 345 -8.17 -0.21 -10.65
CA GLY A 345 -7.63 -0.51 -9.33
C GLY A 345 -8.50 -1.44 -8.51
N MET A 346 -9.82 -1.20 -8.50
CA MET A 346 -10.78 -2.05 -7.79
C MET A 346 -10.86 -3.46 -8.37
N VAL A 347 -10.87 -3.58 -9.70
CA VAL A 347 -10.85 -4.89 -10.39
C VAL A 347 -9.53 -5.60 -10.09
N LEU A 348 -8.40 -4.89 -10.18
CA LEU A 348 -7.09 -5.45 -9.88
C LEU A 348 -7.02 -5.99 -8.43
N GLU A 349 -7.55 -5.25 -7.46
CA GLU A 349 -7.60 -5.70 -6.06
C GLU A 349 -8.45 -6.97 -5.92
N ALA A 350 -9.61 -7.01 -6.57
CA ALA A 350 -10.50 -8.17 -6.53
C ALA A 350 -9.82 -9.42 -7.09
N GLU A 351 -9.13 -9.29 -8.22
CA GLU A 351 -8.39 -10.38 -8.86
C GLU A 351 -7.19 -10.84 -8.02
N LEU A 352 -6.32 -9.90 -7.59
CA LEU A 352 -5.11 -10.22 -6.82
C LEU A 352 -5.41 -10.97 -5.52
N PHE A 353 -6.51 -10.64 -4.88
CA PHE A 353 -6.87 -11.25 -3.60
C PHE A 353 -7.97 -12.30 -3.70
N GLY A 354 -8.44 -12.63 -4.92
CA GLY A 354 -9.46 -13.66 -5.15
C GLY A 354 -10.76 -13.35 -4.41
N LEU A 355 -11.25 -12.09 -4.52
CA LEU A 355 -12.44 -11.65 -3.81
C LEU A 355 -13.75 -12.04 -4.51
N GLY A 356 -13.66 -12.56 -5.74
CA GLY A 356 -14.77 -12.96 -6.60
C GLY A 356 -15.22 -11.88 -7.57
N ASP A 357 -15.75 -12.30 -8.71
CA ASP A 357 -16.13 -11.42 -9.82
C ASP A 357 -17.29 -10.46 -9.45
N ASP A 358 -18.10 -10.85 -8.47
CA ASP A 358 -19.21 -10.06 -7.94
C ASP A 358 -18.83 -9.13 -6.79
N HIS A 359 -17.54 -9.06 -6.46
CA HIS A 359 -17.07 -8.31 -5.27
C HIS A 359 -17.53 -6.87 -5.28
N LEU A 360 -17.35 -6.16 -6.38
CA LEU A 360 -17.69 -4.74 -6.48
C LEU A 360 -19.21 -4.49 -6.38
N ASP A 361 -20.02 -5.44 -6.81
CA ASP A 361 -21.49 -5.32 -6.76
C ASP A 361 -22.06 -5.65 -5.36
N ARG A 362 -21.45 -6.62 -4.66
CA ARG A 362 -21.90 -6.99 -3.31
C ARG A 362 -21.30 -6.11 -2.21
N TYR A 363 -20.15 -5.47 -2.43
CA TYR A 363 -19.45 -4.68 -1.41
C TYR A 363 -20.34 -3.62 -0.73
N PRO A 364 -21.14 -2.80 -1.44
CA PRO A 364 -22.05 -1.84 -0.79
C PRO A 364 -23.05 -2.51 0.15
N ARG A 365 -23.59 -3.66 -0.25
CA ARG A 365 -24.52 -4.43 0.58
C ARG A 365 -23.83 -5.01 1.81
N ASP A 366 -22.63 -5.57 1.64
CA ASP A 366 -21.86 -6.20 2.71
C ASP A 366 -21.41 -5.15 3.75
N ILE A 367 -21.00 -3.95 3.30
CA ILE A 367 -20.70 -2.80 4.18
C ILE A 367 -21.94 -2.37 4.96
N ARG A 368 -23.10 -2.20 4.30
CA ARG A 368 -24.35 -1.79 4.96
C ARG A 368 -24.88 -2.81 5.95
N ALA A 369 -24.56 -4.09 5.75
CA ALA A 369 -24.97 -5.17 6.65
C ALA A 369 -24.16 -5.24 7.97
N VAL A 370 -22.98 -4.59 8.05
CA VAL A 370 -22.15 -4.62 9.28
C VAL A 370 -22.86 -3.94 10.45
N THR A 371 -23.05 -4.64 11.54
CA THR A 371 -23.75 -4.17 12.72
C THR A 371 -22.80 -3.55 13.77
N LYS A 372 -23.34 -2.85 14.78
CA LYS A 372 -22.56 -2.41 15.96
C LYS A 372 -21.92 -3.60 16.67
N ALA A 373 -22.61 -4.72 16.78
CA ALA A 373 -22.07 -5.93 17.38
C ALA A 373 -20.88 -6.48 16.61
N ASP A 374 -20.90 -6.38 15.27
CA ASP A 374 -19.74 -6.76 14.44
C ASP A 374 -18.54 -5.84 14.71
N VAL A 375 -18.77 -4.52 14.79
CA VAL A 375 -17.70 -3.55 15.09
C VAL A 375 -17.07 -3.82 16.45
N VAL A 376 -17.90 -4.06 17.49
CA VAL A 376 -17.44 -4.44 18.84
C VAL A 376 -16.62 -5.72 18.81
N ALA A 377 -17.12 -6.75 18.12
CA ALA A 377 -16.42 -8.03 18.01
C ALA A 377 -15.05 -7.88 17.33
N ILE A 378 -14.96 -7.13 16.25
CA ILE A 378 -13.72 -6.83 15.54
C ILE A 378 -12.75 -6.05 16.42
N ALA A 379 -13.20 -4.95 17.03
CA ALA A 379 -12.36 -4.12 17.89
C ALA A 379 -11.83 -4.92 19.10
N SER A 380 -12.66 -5.78 19.68
CA SER A 380 -12.27 -6.63 20.82
C SER A 380 -11.26 -7.70 20.43
N ALA A 381 -11.41 -8.30 19.25
CA ALA A 381 -10.55 -9.40 18.79
C ALA A 381 -9.20 -8.90 18.22
N LEU A 382 -9.20 -7.80 17.47
CA LEU A 382 -8.06 -7.38 16.65
C LEU A 382 -7.33 -6.14 17.17
N LEU A 383 -7.93 -5.37 18.07
CA LEU A 383 -7.35 -4.15 18.66
C LEU A 383 -7.27 -4.26 20.19
N PRO A 384 -6.52 -5.25 20.72
CA PRO A 384 -6.37 -5.41 22.17
C PRO A 384 -5.62 -4.20 22.77
N ILE A 385 -6.10 -3.71 23.91
CA ILE A 385 -5.52 -2.52 24.60
C ILE A 385 -4.32 -2.83 25.48
N ASP A 386 -4.00 -4.09 25.66
CA ASP A 386 -2.89 -4.63 26.46
C ASP A 386 -1.74 -5.20 25.61
N ARG A 387 -1.96 -5.37 24.29
CA ARG A 387 -1.01 -5.98 23.35
C ARG A 387 -1.00 -5.19 22.05
N TYR A 388 -0.08 -4.27 21.92
CA TYR A 388 0.06 -3.35 20.79
C TYR A 388 1.52 -2.95 20.60
N ALA A 389 1.85 -2.37 19.46
CA ALA A 389 3.10 -1.68 19.23
C ALA A 389 2.86 -0.17 19.14
N LEU A 390 3.70 0.61 19.80
CA LEU A 390 3.66 2.07 19.84
C LEU A 390 5.05 2.62 19.58
N ALA A 391 5.19 3.38 18.50
CA ALA A 391 6.40 4.12 18.20
C ALA A 391 6.11 5.61 18.18
N ILE A 392 7.07 6.38 18.65
CA ILE A 392 7.02 7.84 18.70
C ILE A 392 8.33 8.34 18.09
N ALA A 393 8.27 9.32 17.19
CA ALA A 393 9.46 9.99 16.68
C ALA A 393 9.25 11.50 16.72
N GLY A 394 10.24 12.23 17.20
CA GLY A 394 10.14 13.68 17.34
C GLY A 394 11.30 14.24 18.14
N PRO A 395 11.21 15.47 18.65
CA PRO A 395 12.17 16.00 19.61
C PRO A 395 12.15 15.17 20.91
N GLU A 396 13.01 15.49 21.83
CA GLU A 396 12.95 14.90 23.17
C GLU A 396 11.56 15.13 23.79
N ILE A 397 10.88 14.05 24.15
CA ILE A 397 9.51 14.10 24.68
C ILE A 397 9.59 14.26 26.18
N PRO A 398 8.99 15.33 26.75
CA PRO A 398 8.93 15.50 28.19
C PRO A 398 8.28 14.28 28.85
N PRO A 399 8.74 13.84 30.03
CA PRO A 399 8.05 12.81 30.79
C PRO A 399 6.61 13.29 31.05
N GLY A 400 5.63 12.43 30.79
CA GLY A 400 4.21 12.74 30.99
C GLY A 400 3.97 13.24 32.42
N ARG A 401 3.27 14.37 32.54
CA ARG A 401 2.81 14.91 33.82
C ARG A 401 1.55 14.19 34.31
#